data_ddd987822aeba311dde8f3252b1ed24b
#
_entry.id   ddd987822aeba311dde8f3252b1ed24b
#
_cell.length_a   1.000
_cell.length_b   1.000
_cell.length_c   1.000
_cell.angle_alpha   90.00
_cell.angle_beta   90.00
_cell.angle_gamma   90.00
#
_symmetry.space_group_name_H-M   'P 1'
#
loop_
_entity.id
_entity.type
_entity.pdbx_description
1 polymer ?
#
loop_
_entity_poly.entity_id
_entity_poly.type
_entity_poly.pdbx_seq_one_letter_code
_entity_poly.pdbx_strand_id
1 'polypeptide(L)'
;SLHIQPACAQDILKDANSVIVEARTEVLCKSMTQSIEKESLTITILNRKGLEAAHFFCGCDMFRSLQKFSGEIINADGQSVRKIKKSELQKSEYSSSLSTDDYFYFYECNYPSLPFTVKYEWEVKCNNGLIGYPPFIPLADFNQGVEKATYRIELPAGQGCRYRELNTQGKGIQVKESTGANGQQVIKATASK
;
A
#
# COMPACT_ATOMS: atom_id res chain seq x y z
N SER A 1 15.79 31.19 -5.25
CA SER A 1 15.35 29.84 -5.68
C SER A 1 13.89 29.92 -6.11
N LEU A 2 13.67 29.93 -7.41
CA LEU A 2 12.33 29.97 -7.99
C LEU A 2 11.77 28.55 -7.96
N HIS A 3 10.78 28.29 -7.12
CA HIS A 3 10.01 27.06 -7.15
C HIS A 3 8.97 27.18 -8.26
N ILE A 4 9.27 26.64 -9.42
CA ILE A 4 8.29 26.46 -10.49
C ILE A 4 7.55 25.17 -10.18
N GLN A 5 6.37 25.26 -9.56
CA GLN A 5 5.42 24.15 -9.55
C GLN A 5 4.76 24.09 -10.93
N PRO A 6 4.77 22.93 -11.61
CA PRO A 6 4.07 22.80 -12.87
C PRO A 6 2.56 22.96 -12.65
N ALA A 7 1.93 23.80 -13.46
CA ALA A 7 0.50 24.13 -13.37
C ALA A 7 -0.44 22.90 -13.38
N CYS A 8 -0.02 21.79 -13.97
CA CYS A 8 -0.76 20.52 -13.99
C CYS A 8 -0.91 19.85 -12.62
N ALA A 9 0.00 20.12 -11.66
CA ALA A 9 -0.07 19.58 -10.31
C ALA A 9 -1.14 20.27 -9.45
N GLN A 10 -1.42 21.54 -9.73
CA GLN A 10 -2.42 22.33 -9.00
C GLN A 10 -3.86 21.97 -9.38
N ASP A 11 -4.13 21.59 -10.63
CA ASP A 11 -5.49 21.24 -11.08
C ASP A 11 -5.98 19.89 -10.53
N ILE A 12 -5.08 18.90 -10.35
CA ILE A 12 -5.45 17.58 -9.81
C ILE A 12 -5.71 17.64 -8.30
N LEU A 13 -5.05 18.55 -7.58
CA LEU A 13 -5.26 18.74 -6.15
C LEU A 13 -6.55 19.49 -5.81
N LYS A 14 -7.12 20.24 -6.76
CA LYS A 14 -8.27 21.09 -6.51
C LYS A 14 -9.54 20.33 -6.16
N ASP A 15 -9.70 19.10 -6.67
CA ASP A 15 -10.84 18.23 -6.42
C ASP A 15 -10.49 16.96 -5.64
N ALA A 16 -9.22 16.78 -5.24
CA ALA A 16 -8.79 15.61 -4.49
C ALA A 16 -9.23 15.71 -3.02
N ASN A 17 -9.74 14.60 -2.50
CA ASN A 17 -10.05 14.44 -1.07
C ASN A 17 -8.84 13.97 -0.28
N SER A 18 -7.96 13.23 -0.93
CA SER A 18 -6.70 12.71 -0.37
C SER A 18 -5.63 12.57 -1.46
N VAL A 19 -4.36 12.51 -1.04
CA VAL A 19 -3.22 12.31 -1.93
C VAL A 19 -2.32 11.23 -1.36
N ILE A 20 -2.11 10.16 -2.11
CA ILE A 20 -1.05 9.17 -1.85
C ILE A 20 0.28 9.82 -2.24
N VAL A 21 1.06 10.21 -1.26
CA VAL A 21 2.40 10.78 -1.45
C VAL A 21 3.36 9.68 -1.88
N GLU A 22 3.34 8.54 -1.18
CA GLU A 22 4.09 7.36 -1.56
C GLU A 22 3.36 6.10 -1.11
N ALA A 23 3.20 5.14 -2.02
CA ALA A 23 2.80 3.78 -1.72
C ALA A 23 3.88 2.82 -2.22
N ARG A 24 4.27 1.85 -1.41
CA ARG A 24 5.25 0.83 -1.76
C ARG A 24 4.80 -0.54 -1.30
N THR A 25 4.88 -1.50 -2.21
CA THR A 25 4.68 -2.92 -1.94
C THR A 25 5.92 -3.70 -2.41
N GLU A 26 6.52 -4.46 -1.53
CA GLU A 26 7.63 -5.36 -1.81
C GLU A 26 7.25 -6.78 -1.41
N VAL A 27 7.27 -7.70 -2.37
CA VAL A 27 6.98 -9.12 -2.15
C VAL A 27 8.26 -9.92 -2.35
N LEU A 28 8.72 -10.57 -1.31
CA LEU A 28 9.83 -11.50 -1.35
C LEU A 28 9.30 -12.93 -1.31
N CYS A 29 9.29 -13.61 -2.45
CA CYS A 29 8.93 -15.02 -2.53
C CYS A 29 10.13 -15.88 -2.16
N LYS A 30 9.98 -16.70 -1.13
CA LYS A 30 11.00 -17.66 -0.71
C LYS A 30 10.81 -19.02 -1.40
N SER A 31 9.57 -19.37 -1.71
CA SER A 31 9.17 -20.58 -2.40
C SER A 31 7.77 -20.39 -3.00
N MET A 32 7.20 -21.42 -3.61
CA MET A 32 5.83 -21.38 -4.13
C MET A 32 4.74 -21.24 -3.04
N THR A 33 5.10 -21.50 -1.78
CA THR A 33 4.16 -21.50 -0.65
C THR A 33 4.55 -20.55 0.48
N GLN A 34 5.64 -19.76 0.28
CA GLN A 34 6.14 -18.87 1.32
C GLN A 34 6.55 -17.52 0.72
N SER A 35 6.00 -16.45 1.27
CA SER A 35 6.40 -15.09 0.93
C SER A 35 6.35 -14.15 2.13
N ILE A 36 7.05 -13.04 2.01
CA ILE A 36 6.98 -11.90 2.92
C ILE A 36 6.58 -10.70 2.06
N GLU A 37 5.52 -10.03 2.47
CA GLU A 37 5.06 -8.78 1.88
C GLU A 37 5.38 -7.63 2.84
N LYS A 38 6.09 -6.63 2.36
CA LYS A 38 6.37 -5.39 3.09
C LYS A 38 5.67 -4.26 2.37
N GLU A 39 4.86 -3.54 3.10
CA GLU A 39 4.07 -2.46 2.55
C GLU A 39 4.26 -1.18 3.34
N SER A 40 4.23 -0.06 2.64
CA SER A 40 4.19 1.27 3.25
C SER A 40 3.26 2.17 2.46
N LEU A 41 2.52 3.00 3.20
CA LEU A 41 1.61 3.99 2.66
C LEU A 41 1.81 5.31 3.39
N THR A 42 2.06 6.36 2.62
CA THR A 42 2.02 7.74 3.09
C THR A 42 0.91 8.46 2.34
N ILE A 43 -0.11 8.90 3.05
CA ILE A 43 -1.28 9.54 2.48
C ILE A 43 -1.63 10.82 3.24
N THR A 44 -1.86 11.90 2.49
CA THR A 44 -2.32 13.18 3.02
C THR A 44 -3.82 13.31 2.81
N ILE A 45 -4.53 13.59 3.90
CA ILE A 45 -5.97 13.81 3.93
C ILE A 45 -6.22 15.31 3.85
N LEU A 46 -6.89 15.74 2.79
CA LEU A 46 -7.09 17.17 2.49
C LEU A 46 -8.40 17.72 3.06
N ASN A 47 -9.44 16.89 3.14
CA ASN A 47 -10.75 17.28 3.62
C ASN A 47 -11.49 16.10 4.26
N ARG A 48 -12.67 16.35 4.82
CA ARG A 48 -13.47 15.35 5.53
C ARG A 48 -13.91 14.16 4.66
N LYS A 49 -14.09 14.36 3.35
CA LYS A 49 -14.48 13.28 2.44
C LYS A 49 -13.34 12.26 2.22
N GLY A 50 -12.09 12.67 2.47
CA GLY A 50 -10.92 11.81 2.38
C GLY A 50 -10.61 11.01 3.64
N LEU A 51 -11.34 11.18 4.74
CA LEU A 51 -11.01 10.56 6.04
C LEU A 51 -10.96 9.04 6.00
N GLU A 52 -11.81 8.39 5.22
CA GLU A 52 -11.80 6.93 5.05
C GLU A 52 -10.48 6.41 4.49
N ALA A 53 -9.80 7.20 3.64
CA ALA A 53 -8.51 6.82 3.09
C ALA A 53 -7.38 6.81 4.13
N ALA A 54 -7.59 7.38 5.32
CA ALA A 54 -6.66 7.33 6.44
C ALA A 54 -6.80 6.06 7.28
N HIS A 55 -7.82 5.24 7.07
CA HIS A 55 -8.04 4.02 7.83
C HIS A 55 -7.06 2.93 7.36
N PHE A 56 -6.58 2.14 8.31
CA PHE A 56 -5.77 0.96 8.00
C PHE A 56 -6.64 -0.28 7.98
N PHE A 57 -6.37 -1.13 7.01
CA PHE A 57 -7.02 -2.44 6.89
C PHE A 57 -6.02 -3.49 6.40
N CYS A 58 -6.00 -4.65 7.04
CA CYS A 58 -5.19 -5.79 6.62
C CYS A 58 -5.98 -7.09 6.78
N GLY A 59 -6.35 -7.71 5.66
CA GLY A 59 -6.98 -9.03 5.64
C GLY A 59 -5.97 -10.12 5.93
N CYS A 60 -6.37 -11.09 6.75
CA CYS A 60 -5.59 -12.25 7.15
C CYS A 60 -6.44 -13.52 7.05
N ASP A 61 -5.78 -14.67 7.02
CA ASP A 61 -6.39 -15.99 7.05
C ASP A 61 -5.42 -17.01 7.68
N MET A 62 -5.72 -18.30 7.58
CA MET A 62 -4.85 -19.36 8.09
C MET A 62 -3.47 -19.41 7.43
N PHE A 63 -3.32 -18.85 6.22
CA PHE A 63 -2.06 -18.82 5.46
C PHE A 63 -1.37 -17.47 5.51
N ARG A 64 -2.12 -16.39 5.78
CA ARG A 64 -1.69 -15.00 5.73
C ARG A 64 -1.83 -14.34 7.09
N SER A 65 -0.74 -13.80 7.63
CA SER A 65 -0.72 -13.21 8.97
C SER A 65 0.07 -11.91 9.02
N LEU A 66 -0.48 -10.91 9.72
CA LEU A 66 0.18 -9.63 9.99
C LEU A 66 1.28 -9.82 11.04
N GLN A 67 2.54 -9.61 10.66
CA GLN A 67 3.70 -9.79 11.53
C GLN A 67 4.08 -8.49 12.24
N LYS A 68 4.21 -7.41 11.48
CA LYS A 68 4.62 -6.09 11.95
C LYS A 68 3.66 -5.02 11.51
N PHE A 69 3.53 -4.01 12.30
CA PHE A 69 2.78 -2.79 11.96
C PHE A 69 3.34 -1.62 12.76
N SER A 70 3.43 -0.48 12.11
CA SER A 70 3.61 0.82 12.73
C SER A 70 2.82 1.88 11.96
N GLY A 71 2.28 2.85 12.68
CA GLY A 71 1.60 3.99 12.12
C GLY A 71 2.08 5.29 12.75
N GLU A 72 1.92 6.39 12.03
CA GLU A 72 2.27 7.73 12.48
C GLU A 72 1.31 8.74 11.87
N ILE A 73 0.82 9.67 12.69
CA ILE A 73 0.03 10.83 12.25
C ILE A 73 0.92 12.05 12.32
N ILE A 74 0.95 12.81 11.22
CA ILE A 74 1.76 14.01 11.02
C ILE A 74 0.77 15.15 10.74
N ASN A 75 0.87 16.25 11.50
CA ASN A 75 0.03 17.43 11.31
C ASN A 75 0.43 18.25 10.06
N ALA A 76 -0.32 19.32 9.79
CA ALA A 76 -0.05 20.20 8.66
C ALA A 76 1.33 20.89 8.69
N ASP A 77 1.91 21.04 9.88
CA ASP A 77 3.24 21.62 10.08
C ASP A 77 4.38 20.60 9.90
N GLY A 78 4.06 19.36 9.56
CA GLY A 78 5.04 18.29 9.39
C GLY A 78 5.53 17.64 10.70
N GLN A 79 4.85 17.92 11.82
CA GLN A 79 5.22 17.36 13.11
C GLN A 79 4.51 16.02 13.35
N SER A 80 5.24 15.04 13.85
CA SER A 80 4.68 13.78 14.35
C SER A 80 3.88 14.04 15.62
N VAL A 81 2.57 13.85 15.55
CA VAL A 81 1.65 14.11 16.67
C VAL A 81 1.17 12.84 17.36
N ARG A 82 1.24 11.70 16.68
CA ARG A 82 0.84 10.40 17.25
C ARG A 82 1.56 9.26 16.56
N LYS A 83 2.01 8.28 17.34
CA LYS A 83 2.46 6.97 16.87
C LYS A 83 1.40 5.92 17.18
N ILE A 84 1.16 5.02 16.24
CA ILE A 84 0.17 3.96 16.34
C ILE A 84 0.93 2.63 16.36
N LYS A 85 0.67 1.83 17.41
CA LYS A 85 1.30 0.52 17.59
C LYS A 85 0.39 -0.60 17.10
N LYS A 86 0.96 -1.75 16.78
CA LYS A 86 0.20 -2.95 16.39
C LYS A 86 -0.84 -3.35 17.44
N SER A 87 -0.57 -3.13 18.72
CA SER A 87 -1.49 -3.42 19.83
C SER A 87 -2.75 -2.55 19.86
N GLU A 88 -2.76 -1.45 19.09
CA GLU A 88 -3.93 -0.56 18.96
C GLU A 88 -4.85 -0.98 17.80
N LEU A 89 -4.41 -1.93 16.96
CA LEU A 89 -5.24 -2.48 15.91
C LEU A 89 -6.38 -3.31 16.50
N GLN A 90 -7.57 -3.08 15.98
CA GLN A 90 -8.72 -3.94 16.27
C GLN A 90 -8.67 -5.16 15.35
N LYS A 91 -9.04 -6.32 15.88
CA LYS A 91 -9.17 -7.58 15.13
C LYS A 91 -10.63 -7.97 15.08
N SER A 92 -11.12 -8.31 13.89
CA SER A 92 -12.48 -8.80 13.69
C SER A 92 -12.49 -9.94 12.68
N GLU A 93 -13.49 -10.81 12.79
CA GLU A 93 -13.75 -11.90 11.86
C GLU A 93 -14.77 -11.44 10.82
N TYR A 94 -14.66 -11.95 9.58
CA TYR A 94 -15.60 -11.56 8.51
C TYR A 94 -17.01 -12.08 8.73
N SER A 95 -17.15 -13.24 9.37
CA SER A 95 -18.46 -13.80 9.70
C SER A 95 -18.35 -14.82 10.82
N SER A 96 -19.21 -14.71 11.82
CA SER A 96 -19.38 -15.72 12.86
C SER A 96 -20.24 -16.92 12.42
N SER A 97 -20.93 -16.81 11.29
CA SER A 97 -21.86 -17.82 10.77
C SER A 97 -21.27 -18.71 9.67
N LEU A 98 -20.21 -18.28 9.03
CA LEU A 98 -19.44 -19.07 8.07
C LEU A 98 -18.16 -19.50 8.75
N SER A 99 -17.87 -20.80 8.76
CA SER A 99 -16.62 -21.36 9.26
C SER A 99 -15.46 -20.99 8.31
N THR A 100 -15.13 -19.72 8.27
CA THR A 100 -13.96 -19.20 7.56
C THR A 100 -12.94 -18.76 8.60
N ASP A 101 -11.68 -19.13 8.38
CA ASP A 101 -10.58 -18.68 9.22
C ASP A 101 -10.12 -17.24 8.87
N ASP A 102 -10.96 -16.54 8.09
CA ASP A 102 -10.67 -15.20 7.60
C ASP A 102 -10.94 -14.16 8.68
N TYR A 103 -9.99 -13.33 8.94
CA TYR A 103 -10.09 -12.21 9.86
C TYR A 103 -9.34 -10.99 9.32
N PHE A 104 -9.51 -9.85 9.95
CA PHE A 104 -8.81 -8.64 9.56
C PHE A 104 -8.40 -7.80 10.76
N TYR A 105 -7.33 -7.07 10.57
CA TYR A 105 -6.92 -5.98 11.44
C TYR A 105 -7.34 -4.66 10.82
N PHE A 106 -7.81 -3.74 11.66
CA PHE A 106 -8.16 -2.39 11.22
C PHE A 106 -7.82 -1.35 12.28
N TYR A 107 -7.66 -0.13 11.82
CA TYR A 107 -7.49 1.04 12.66
C TYR A 107 -8.27 2.21 12.04
N GLU A 108 -9.22 2.76 12.79
CA GLU A 108 -9.95 3.96 12.40
C GLU A 108 -9.16 5.19 12.80
N CYS A 109 -8.61 5.89 11.82
CA CYS A 109 -7.87 7.13 12.04
C CYS A 109 -8.84 8.29 12.16
N ASN A 110 -9.01 8.81 13.37
CA ASN A 110 -9.88 9.94 13.70
C ASN A 110 -9.05 11.12 14.23
N TYR A 111 -8.30 11.79 13.33
CA TYR A 111 -7.56 12.99 13.67
C TYR A 111 -8.40 14.23 13.34
N PRO A 112 -8.59 15.18 14.30
CA PRO A 112 -9.60 16.25 14.17
C PRO A 112 -9.20 17.39 13.24
N SER A 113 -7.89 17.59 13.01
CA SER A 113 -7.39 18.74 12.25
C SER A 113 -7.00 18.35 10.84
N LEU A 114 -7.43 19.11 9.86
CA LEU A 114 -7.13 18.93 8.44
C LEU A 114 -6.31 20.12 7.93
N PRO A 115 -5.40 19.91 6.94
CA PRO A 115 -4.97 18.61 6.44
C PRO A 115 -4.03 17.89 7.42
N PHE A 116 -3.91 16.56 7.28
CA PHE A 116 -2.92 15.76 7.99
C PHE A 116 -2.42 14.62 7.12
N THR A 117 -1.27 14.06 7.48
CA THR A 117 -0.68 12.92 6.77
C THR A 117 -0.62 11.72 7.70
N VAL A 118 -0.95 10.55 7.16
CA VAL A 118 -0.76 9.26 7.86
C VAL A 118 0.33 8.48 7.15
N LYS A 119 1.23 7.89 7.92
CA LYS A 119 2.20 6.90 7.46
C LYS A 119 1.91 5.57 8.11
N TYR A 120 1.78 4.52 7.30
CA TYR A 120 1.69 3.14 7.75
C TYR A 120 2.81 2.32 7.14
N GLU A 121 3.38 1.42 7.95
CA GLU A 121 4.32 0.40 7.51
C GLU A 121 3.89 -0.93 8.13
N TRP A 122 3.79 -1.98 7.30
CA TRP A 122 3.42 -3.29 7.81
C TRP A 122 4.08 -4.42 7.04
N GLU A 123 4.15 -5.58 7.66
CA GLU A 123 4.72 -6.79 7.10
C GLU A 123 3.74 -7.94 7.30
N VAL A 124 3.45 -8.64 6.21
CA VAL A 124 2.59 -9.82 6.17
C VAL A 124 3.42 -11.02 5.76
N LYS A 125 3.21 -12.14 6.43
CA LYS A 125 3.82 -13.42 6.08
C LYS A 125 2.76 -14.35 5.53
N CYS A 126 3.05 -14.96 4.37
CA CYS A 126 2.26 -16.01 3.77
C CYS A 126 3.00 -17.34 3.87
N ASN A 127 2.35 -18.38 4.37
CA ASN A 127 2.91 -19.72 4.55
C ASN A 127 1.89 -20.80 4.17
N ASN A 128 2.38 -21.87 3.52
CA ASN A 128 1.65 -23.11 3.27
C ASN A 128 0.37 -22.98 2.41
N GLY A 129 0.15 -21.83 1.78
CA GLY A 129 -0.96 -21.59 0.86
C GLY A 129 -0.49 -21.38 -0.57
N LEU A 130 -1.42 -21.37 -1.52
CA LEU A 130 -1.15 -20.84 -2.84
C LEU A 130 -0.95 -19.33 -2.70
N ILE A 131 0.21 -18.85 -3.11
CA ILE A 131 0.51 -17.42 -3.04
C ILE A 131 -0.25 -16.71 -4.15
N GLY A 132 -1.27 -15.94 -3.75
CA GLY A 132 -1.84 -14.89 -4.57
C GLY A 132 -1.05 -13.62 -4.32
N TYR A 133 -0.39 -13.09 -5.34
CA TYR A 133 0.31 -11.82 -5.19
C TYR A 133 -0.67 -10.67 -5.18
N PRO A 134 -0.50 -9.67 -4.31
CA PRO A 134 -1.37 -8.51 -4.31
C PRO A 134 -1.30 -7.79 -5.66
N PRO A 135 -2.44 -7.29 -6.19
CA PRO A 135 -2.43 -6.52 -7.42
C PRO A 135 -1.79 -5.15 -7.20
N PHE A 136 -1.10 -4.63 -8.20
CA PHE A 136 -0.65 -3.25 -8.21
C PHE A 136 -1.75 -2.35 -8.77
N ILE A 137 -2.42 -1.63 -7.90
CA ILE A 137 -3.50 -0.67 -8.23
C ILE A 137 -3.10 0.69 -7.66
N PRO A 138 -2.33 1.50 -8.41
CA PRO A 138 -1.82 2.77 -7.88
C PRO A 138 -2.91 3.81 -7.61
N LEU A 139 -4.04 3.74 -8.29
CA LEU A 139 -5.18 4.64 -8.11
C LEU A 139 -6.45 3.80 -7.87
N ALA A 140 -6.94 3.84 -6.65
CA ALA A 140 -8.11 3.05 -6.22
C ALA A 140 -9.39 3.90 -6.09
N ASP A 141 -9.29 5.23 -6.03
CA ASP A 141 -10.43 6.13 -5.86
C ASP A 141 -10.38 7.30 -6.85
N PHE A 142 -11.56 7.76 -7.28
CA PHE A 142 -11.71 8.85 -8.28
C PHE A 142 -11.24 10.21 -7.77
N ASN A 143 -11.39 10.49 -6.49
CA ASN A 143 -11.02 11.77 -5.87
C ASN A 143 -9.73 11.66 -5.05
N GLN A 144 -8.84 10.78 -5.48
CA GLN A 144 -7.55 10.55 -4.84
C GLN A 144 -6.42 10.85 -5.83
N GLY A 145 -5.47 11.69 -5.42
CA GLY A 145 -4.22 11.90 -6.15
C GLY A 145 -3.18 10.85 -5.79
N VAL A 146 -2.27 10.55 -6.73
CA VAL A 146 -1.11 9.67 -6.47
C VAL A 146 0.14 10.34 -6.99
N GLU A 147 1.10 10.63 -6.11
CA GLU A 147 2.39 11.17 -6.52
C GLU A 147 3.35 10.06 -6.94
N LYS A 148 3.42 8.99 -6.14
CA LYS A 148 4.31 7.86 -6.40
C LYS A 148 3.73 6.57 -5.84
N ALA A 149 3.71 5.53 -6.66
CA ALA A 149 3.44 4.17 -6.23
C ALA A 149 4.47 3.22 -6.84
N THR A 150 4.97 2.28 -6.04
CA THR A 150 5.93 1.27 -6.49
C THR A 150 5.51 -0.12 -6.01
N TYR A 151 5.71 -1.09 -6.88
CA TYR A 151 5.51 -2.50 -6.59
C TYR A 151 6.76 -3.26 -7.02
N ARG A 152 7.27 -4.13 -6.18
CA ARG A 152 8.41 -4.98 -6.48
C ARG A 152 8.14 -6.40 -6.01
N ILE A 153 8.27 -7.35 -6.91
CA ILE A 153 8.22 -8.76 -6.56
C ILE A 153 9.56 -9.41 -6.91
N GLU A 154 10.08 -10.23 -6.00
CA GLU A 154 11.28 -11.02 -6.16
C GLU A 154 10.94 -12.49 -6.02
N LEU A 155 11.28 -13.27 -7.03
CA LEU A 155 11.01 -14.71 -7.14
C LEU A 155 12.33 -15.48 -7.12
N PRO A 156 12.39 -16.68 -6.50
CA PRO A 156 13.56 -17.53 -6.56
C PRO A 156 13.96 -17.88 -7.99
N ALA A 157 15.24 -18.18 -8.21
CA ALA A 157 15.71 -18.65 -9.49
C ALA A 157 14.92 -19.88 -9.96
N GLY A 158 14.53 -19.88 -11.24
CA GLY A 158 13.74 -20.97 -11.83
C GLY A 158 12.24 -20.95 -11.55
N GLN A 159 11.76 -20.03 -10.70
CA GLN A 159 10.33 -19.80 -10.46
C GLN A 159 9.86 -18.62 -11.33
N GLY A 160 8.99 -18.89 -12.30
CA GLY A 160 8.38 -17.85 -13.13
C GLY A 160 7.11 -17.28 -12.52
N CYS A 161 6.81 -16.01 -12.80
CA CYS A 161 5.54 -15.38 -12.53
C CYS A 161 4.92 -14.89 -13.83
N ARG A 162 3.59 -15.03 -13.93
CA ARG A 162 2.82 -14.41 -15.00
C ARG A 162 2.07 -13.22 -14.43
N TYR A 163 2.14 -12.09 -15.11
CA TYR A 163 1.35 -10.91 -14.78
C TYR A 163 0.63 -10.39 -16.01
N ARG A 164 -0.37 -9.61 -15.78
CA ARG A 164 -1.16 -8.97 -16.83
C ARG A 164 -1.29 -7.48 -16.53
N GLU A 165 -0.99 -6.68 -17.53
CA GLU A 165 -1.24 -5.25 -17.49
C GLU A 165 -2.65 -4.96 -18.01
N LEU A 166 -3.43 -4.19 -17.23
CA LEU A 166 -4.76 -3.78 -17.60
C LEU A 166 -4.86 -2.26 -17.47
N ASN A 167 -5.28 -1.61 -18.56
CA ASN A 167 -5.50 -0.15 -18.60
C ASN A 167 -4.28 0.70 -18.21
N THR A 168 -3.06 0.25 -18.52
CA THR A 168 -1.81 0.94 -18.18
C THR A 168 -1.38 1.98 -19.20
N GLN A 169 -1.88 1.91 -20.42
CA GLN A 169 -1.45 2.78 -21.53
C GLN A 169 -1.75 4.26 -21.23
N GLY A 170 -0.74 5.12 -21.40
CA GLY A 170 -0.86 6.56 -21.21
C GLY A 170 -1.04 7.05 -19.78
N LYS A 171 -0.85 6.18 -18.77
CA LYS A 171 -1.12 6.50 -17.36
C LYS A 171 0.15 6.61 -16.49
N GLY A 172 1.33 6.76 -17.09
CA GLY A 172 2.58 6.89 -16.34
C GLY A 172 3.02 5.63 -15.58
N ILE A 173 2.45 4.46 -15.94
CA ILE A 173 2.82 3.17 -15.35
C ILE A 173 3.91 2.54 -16.18
N GLN A 174 4.99 2.11 -15.52
CA GLN A 174 6.10 1.41 -16.14
C GLN A 174 6.33 0.08 -15.42
N VAL A 175 6.49 -1.00 -16.20
CA VAL A 175 6.85 -2.32 -15.69
C VAL A 175 8.20 -2.71 -16.24
N LYS A 176 9.10 -3.19 -15.38
CA LYS A 176 10.44 -3.65 -15.74
C LYS A 176 10.71 -5.01 -15.11
N GLU A 177 11.26 -5.90 -15.91
CA GLU A 177 11.79 -7.19 -15.46
C GLU A 177 13.33 -7.16 -15.46
N SER A 178 13.92 -7.82 -14.48
CA SER A 178 15.36 -8.00 -14.37
C SER A 178 15.69 -9.31 -13.68
N THR A 179 16.95 -9.73 -13.82
CA THR A 179 17.48 -10.91 -13.13
C THR A 179 18.47 -10.41 -12.08
N GLY A 180 18.30 -10.83 -10.84
CA GLY A 180 19.23 -10.53 -9.75
C GLY A 180 20.51 -11.36 -9.81
N ALA A 181 21.47 -11.03 -8.93
CA ALA A 181 22.79 -11.65 -8.92
C ALA A 181 22.80 -13.18 -8.73
N ASN A 182 21.78 -13.72 -8.04
CA ASN A 182 21.63 -15.16 -7.78
C ASN A 182 20.59 -15.83 -8.70
N GLY A 183 20.29 -15.23 -9.86
CA GLY A 183 19.35 -15.76 -10.82
C GLY A 183 17.87 -15.56 -10.46
N GLN A 184 17.56 -14.82 -9.38
CA GLN A 184 16.17 -14.48 -9.01
C GLN A 184 15.55 -13.54 -10.03
N GLN A 185 14.28 -13.76 -10.37
CA GLN A 185 13.50 -12.84 -11.19
C GLN A 185 12.98 -11.68 -10.34
N VAL A 186 13.14 -10.46 -10.84
CA VAL A 186 12.61 -9.25 -10.21
C VAL A 186 11.69 -8.56 -11.20
N ILE A 187 10.44 -8.34 -10.79
CA ILE A 187 9.45 -7.54 -11.52
C ILE A 187 9.17 -6.28 -10.72
N LYS A 188 9.32 -5.13 -11.34
CA LYS A 188 9.08 -3.83 -10.71
C LYS A 188 8.09 -3.02 -11.53
N ALA A 189 6.99 -2.61 -10.90
CA ALA A 189 6.06 -1.65 -11.47
C ALA A 189 6.16 -0.32 -10.73
N THR A 190 6.07 0.78 -11.46
CA THR A 190 6.08 2.14 -10.91
C THR A 190 4.99 2.96 -11.56
N ALA A 191 4.30 3.74 -10.76
CA ALA A 191 3.42 4.80 -11.21
C ALA A 191 3.90 6.10 -10.59
N SER A 192 4.03 7.13 -11.40
CA SER A 192 4.37 8.49 -10.98
C SER A 192 3.65 9.49 -11.87
N LYS A 193 3.40 10.66 -11.30
CA LYS A 193 3.00 11.81 -12.10
C LYS A 193 4.06 12.17 -13.11
#